data_894b880a436981df4f80cc6ab6bacef3
#
_entry.id   894b880a436981df4f80cc6ab6bacef3
#
_cell.length_a   1.000
_cell.length_b   1.000
_cell.length_c   1.000
_cell.angle_alpha   90.00
_cell.angle_beta   90.00
_cell.angle_gamma   90.00
#
_symmetry.space_group_name_H-M   'P 1'
#
loop_
_entity.id
_entity.type
_entity.pdbx_description
1 polymer ?
#
loop_
_entity_poly.entity_id
_entity_poly.type
_entity_poly.pdbx_seq_one_letter_code
_entity_poly.pdbx_strand_id
1 'polypeptide(L)'
;MKKLSFFLLCFLLFISSYSQNKPTLSDKNSFSMILLPDPQSYTKFDTNQPIFELMTAWVASVKKNLAVKAVLCTGDLVEQNECLVPDNVNGNQTSEEQWKAASRAFERLDHRLPYIICGGNHDYGYKRAENRLCNISKYFPVTRNLLWKDCLVSVCNNAFG
;
A
#
# COMPACT_ATOMS: atom_id res chain seq x y z
N MET A 1 33.53 -30.26 21.33
CA MET A 1 34.00 -29.65 20.07
C MET A 1 32.94 -29.71 18.94
N LYS A 2 32.31 -30.86 18.64
CA LYS A 2 31.30 -30.97 17.53
C LYS A 2 30.07 -30.05 17.66
N LYS A 3 29.57 -29.78 18.89
CA LYS A 3 28.43 -28.87 19.11
C LYS A 3 28.76 -27.42 18.84
N LEU A 4 29.97 -26.96 19.18
CA LEU A 4 30.41 -25.59 18.94
C LEU A 4 30.59 -25.31 17.44
N SER A 5 31.13 -26.28 16.68
CA SER A 5 31.26 -26.17 15.21
C SER A 5 29.90 -26.10 14.52
N PHE A 6 28.89 -26.85 15.01
CA PHE A 6 27.53 -26.79 14.45
C PHE A 6 26.87 -25.42 14.67
N PHE A 7 27.00 -24.85 15.89
CA PHE A 7 26.50 -23.50 16.19
C PHE A 7 27.18 -22.42 15.36
N LEU A 8 28.47 -22.51 15.17
CA LEU A 8 29.22 -21.56 14.33
C LEU A 8 28.79 -21.64 12.85
N LEU A 9 28.56 -22.85 12.34
CA LEU A 9 28.07 -23.05 10.97
C LEU A 9 26.66 -22.47 10.78
N CYS A 10 25.75 -22.71 11.73
CA CYS A 10 24.40 -22.12 11.71
C CYS A 10 24.45 -20.60 11.77
N PHE A 11 25.33 -20.01 12.59
CA PHE A 11 25.50 -18.57 12.70
C PHE A 11 26.03 -17.96 11.40
N LEU A 12 27.01 -18.61 10.74
CA LEU A 12 27.54 -18.18 9.44
C LEU A 12 26.48 -18.27 8.32
N LEU A 13 25.63 -19.31 8.32
CA LEU A 13 24.52 -19.42 7.37
C LEU A 13 23.45 -18.33 7.59
N PHE A 14 23.21 -17.94 8.85
CA PHE A 14 22.31 -16.85 9.19
C PHE A 14 22.82 -15.50 8.66
N ILE A 15 24.11 -15.23 8.78
CA ILE A 15 24.72 -13.98 8.28
C ILE A 15 24.67 -13.93 6.75
N SER A 16 24.86 -15.05 6.06
CA SER A 16 24.78 -15.12 4.59
C SER A 16 23.39 -14.83 4.04
N SER A 17 22.32 -15.09 4.82
CA SER A 17 20.95 -14.86 4.41
C SER A 17 20.54 -13.39 4.41
N TYR A 18 21.31 -12.51 5.05
CA TYR A 18 20.98 -11.09 5.17
C TYR A 18 21.57 -10.19 4.07
N SER A 19 22.34 -10.76 3.14
CA SER A 19 23.00 -10.01 2.08
C SER A 19 22.18 -9.98 0.77
N GLN A 20 20.90 -9.67 0.83
CA GLN A 20 20.20 -9.24 -0.38
C GLN A 20 20.57 -7.77 -0.63
N ASN A 21 21.38 -7.52 -1.64
CA ASN A 21 21.66 -6.16 -2.08
C ASN A 21 20.34 -5.48 -2.43
N LYS A 22 20.04 -4.38 -1.75
CA LYS A 22 18.88 -3.56 -2.11
C LYS A 22 19.04 -3.06 -3.55
N PRO A 23 17.97 -3.06 -4.34
CA PRO A 23 18.05 -2.54 -5.70
C PRO A 23 18.53 -1.08 -5.69
N THR A 24 19.33 -0.71 -6.66
CA THR A 24 19.86 0.66 -6.85
C THR A 24 19.68 1.10 -8.28
N LEU A 25 19.60 2.41 -8.49
CA LEU A 25 19.57 2.98 -9.83
C LEU A 25 20.96 2.90 -10.46
N SER A 26 21.01 2.58 -11.76
CA SER A 26 22.25 2.57 -12.54
C SER A 26 22.78 3.99 -12.80
N ASP A 27 21.87 4.95 -12.99
CA ASP A 27 22.18 6.37 -13.16
C ASP A 27 21.79 7.15 -11.88
N LYS A 28 22.77 7.81 -11.28
CA LYS A 28 22.60 8.60 -10.05
C LYS A 28 21.72 9.84 -10.24
N ASN A 29 21.56 10.32 -11.48
CA ASN A 29 20.70 11.47 -11.80
C ASN A 29 19.25 11.06 -12.08
N SER A 30 18.96 9.77 -12.12
CA SER A 30 17.59 9.26 -12.30
C SER A 30 16.82 9.19 -10.97
N PHE A 31 15.51 9.04 -11.09
CA PHE A 31 14.61 8.80 -9.96
C PHE A 31 13.55 7.78 -10.33
N SER A 32 12.87 7.25 -9.35
CA SER A 32 11.76 6.31 -9.53
C SER A 32 10.45 6.91 -9.08
N MET A 33 9.37 6.52 -9.74
CA MET A 33 8.01 6.59 -9.27
C MET A 33 7.46 5.16 -9.15
N ILE A 34 6.80 4.86 -8.07
CA ILE A 34 6.21 3.54 -7.83
C ILE A 34 4.74 3.60 -8.23
N LEU A 35 4.31 2.63 -9.01
CA LEU A 35 2.92 2.42 -9.36
C LEU A 35 2.39 1.21 -8.56
N LEU A 36 1.30 1.41 -7.82
CA LEU A 36 0.56 0.37 -7.11
C LEU A 36 -0.78 0.17 -7.82
N PRO A 37 -0.93 -0.89 -8.63
CA PRO A 37 -2.18 -1.17 -9.31
C PRO A 37 -3.11 -2.01 -8.43
N ASP A 38 -4.39 -1.66 -8.43
CA ASP A 38 -5.55 -2.47 -8.06
C ASP A 38 -5.36 -3.38 -6.82
N PRO A 39 -5.11 -2.81 -5.61
CA PRO A 39 -4.82 -3.62 -4.43
C PRO A 39 -6.03 -4.37 -3.83
N GLN A 40 -7.21 -4.28 -4.43
CA GLN A 40 -8.44 -4.91 -3.97
C GLN A 40 -8.31 -6.42 -3.68
N SER A 41 -7.52 -7.13 -4.49
CA SER A 41 -7.27 -8.56 -4.29
C SER A 41 -6.52 -8.89 -2.99
N TYR A 42 -5.83 -7.91 -2.45
CA TYR A 42 -5.15 -8.03 -1.15
C TYR A 42 -6.04 -7.58 0.01
N THR A 43 -6.95 -6.62 -0.20
CA THR A 43 -7.78 -6.08 0.88
C THR A 43 -9.01 -6.93 1.15
N LYS A 44 -9.58 -7.58 0.12
CA LYS A 44 -10.83 -8.34 0.21
C LYS A 44 -10.73 -9.68 0.98
N PHE A 45 -9.53 -10.22 1.16
CA PHE A 45 -9.28 -11.39 1.99
C PHE A 45 -8.28 -11.06 3.10
N ASP A 46 -8.63 -11.38 4.35
CA ASP A 46 -7.77 -11.14 5.52
C ASP A 46 -6.39 -11.77 5.39
N THR A 47 -6.34 -12.99 4.84
CA THR A 47 -5.08 -13.74 4.62
C THR A 47 -4.13 -13.06 3.65
N ASN A 48 -4.64 -12.20 2.75
CA ASN A 48 -3.85 -11.51 1.74
C ASN A 48 -3.37 -10.12 2.19
N GLN A 49 -4.00 -9.53 3.21
CA GLN A 49 -3.69 -8.16 3.67
C GLN A 49 -2.21 -7.95 4.03
N PRO A 50 -1.52 -8.90 4.69
CA PRO A 50 -0.09 -8.76 4.98
C PRO A 50 0.78 -8.59 3.73
N ILE A 51 0.36 -9.10 2.57
CA ILE A 51 1.10 -8.96 1.30
C ILE A 51 1.13 -7.48 0.90
N PHE A 52 0.00 -6.80 0.97
CA PHE A 52 -0.07 -5.36 0.62
C PHE A 52 0.74 -4.50 1.60
N GLU A 53 0.68 -4.81 2.90
CA GLU A 53 1.53 -4.15 3.90
C GLU A 53 3.03 -4.37 3.63
N LEU A 54 3.40 -5.59 3.20
CA LEU A 54 4.79 -5.90 2.83
C LEU A 54 5.24 -5.12 1.59
N MET A 55 4.37 -4.99 0.58
CA MET A 55 4.66 -4.20 -0.62
C MET A 55 4.97 -2.74 -0.27
N THR A 56 4.13 -2.09 0.52
CA THR A 56 4.32 -0.69 0.92
C THR A 56 5.53 -0.52 1.86
N ALA A 57 5.78 -1.49 2.74
CA ALA A 57 6.98 -1.51 3.58
C ALA A 57 8.25 -1.64 2.74
N TRP A 58 8.24 -2.48 1.71
CA TRP A 58 9.35 -2.58 0.76
C TRP A 58 9.59 -1.25 0.05
N VAL A 59 8.56 -0.61 -0.48
CA VAL A 59 8.65 0.71 -1.12
C VAL A 59 9.31 1.73 -0.18
N ALA A 60 8.86 1.79 1.07
CA ALA A 60 9.45 2.67 2.07
C ALA A 60 10.93 2.34 2.34
N SER A 61 11.30 1.06 2.31
CA SER A 61 12.67 0.60 2.59
C SER A 61 13.66 0.94 1.48
N VAL A 62 13.20 0.97 0.22
CA VAL A 62 14.06 1.25 -0.96
C VAL A 62 14.03 2.71 -1.40
N LYS A 63 13.30 3.58 -0.69
CA LYS A 63 13.16 5.01 -1.01
C LYS A 63 14.48 5.68 -1.41
N LYS A 64 15.52 5.51 -0.61
CA LYS A 64 16.83 6.14 -0.86
C LYS A 64 17.57 5.46 -2.01
N ASN A 65 17.59 4.14 -2.03
CA ASN A 65 18.32 3.35 -3.01
C ASN A 65 17.82 3.55 -4.43
N LEU A 66 16.50 3.70 -4.59
CA LEU A 66 15.82 3.93 -5.88
C LEU A 66 15.43 5.39 -6.09
N ALA A 67 15.90 6.31 -5.25
CA ALA A 67 15.53 7.73 -5.33
C ALA A 67 14.01 7.92 -5.56
N VAL A 68 13.15 7.16 -4.85
CA VAL A 68 11.70 7.20 -5.04
C VAL A 68 11.18 8.57 -4.67
N LYS A 69 10.48 9.23 -5.62
CA LYS A 69 9.92 10.57 -5.46
C LYS A 69 8.45 10.55 -5.08
N ALA A 70 7.68 9.61 -5.61
CA ALA A 70 6.25 9.49 -5.32
C ALA A 70 5.76 8.06 -5.54
N VAL A 71 4.60 7.76 -4.93
CA VAL A 71 3.83 6.54 -5.15
C VAL A 71 2.50 6.93 -5.78
N LEU A 72 2.11 6.25 -6.85
CA LEU A 72 0.83 6.42 -7.53
C LEU A 72 0.01 5.14 -7.33
N CYS A 73 -1.23 5.28 -6.89
CA CYS A 73 -2.18 4.16 -6.82
C CYS A 73 -3.32 4.40 -7.80
N THR A 74 -3.57 3.44 -8.69
CA THR A 74 -4.54 3.58 -9.77
C THR A 74 -5.99 3.39 -9.35
N GLY A 75 -6.22 3.07 -8.08
CA GLY A 75 -7.56 2.83 -7.54
C GLY A 75 -7.82 1.36 -7.27
N ASP A 76 -9.09 1.02 -7.16
CA ASP A 76 -9.56 -0.31 -6.76
C ASP A 76 -8.90 -0.78 -5.46
N LEU A 77 -8.94 0.10 -4.43
CA LEU A 77 -8.38 -0.17 -3.11
C LEU A 77 -9.18 -1.24 -2.38
N VAL A 78 -10.47 -1.31 -2.68
CA VAL A 78 -11.42 -2.29 -2.12
C VAL A 78 -12.15 -2.99 -3.26
N GLU A 79 -12.65 -4.19 -3.00
CA GLU A 79 -13.47 -4.93 -3.96
C GLU A 79 -14.90 -4.38 -4.01
N GLN A 80 -15.42 -3.92 -2.85
CA GLN A 80 -16.79 -3.45 -2.73
C GLN A 80 -16.87 -2.36 -1.66
N ASN A 81 -17.08 -1.13 -2.09
CA ASN A 81 -17.15 0.02 -1.19
C ASN A 81 -18.30 -0.05 -0.16
N GLU A 82 -19.38 -0.76 -0.45
CA GLU A 82 -20.58 -0.84 0.40
C GLU A 82 -20.90 -2.26 0.91
N CYS A 83 -19.94 -3.19 0.86
CA CYS A 83 -20.13 -4.55 1.34
C CYS A 83 -20.29 -4.58 2.87
N LEU A 84 -21.48 -4.93 3.34
CA LEU A 84 -21.76 -5.12 4.77
C LEU A 84 -21.57 -6.57 5.21
N VAL A 85 -21.89 -7.53 4.34
CA VAL A 85 -21.80 -8.96 4.61
C VAL A 85 -21.04 -9.63 3.47
N PRO A 86 -19.81 -10.07 3.68
CA PRO A 86 -19.04 -10.75 2.67
C PRO A 86 -19.62 -12.13 2.34
N ASP A 87 -19.50 -12.53 1.08
CA ASP A 87 -20.02 -13.81 0.58
C ASP A 87 -19.01 -14.96 0.71
N ASN A 88 -17.80 -14.69 1.15
CA ASN A 88 -16.65 -15.61 1.26
C ASN A 88 -16.17 -16.20 -0.08
N VAL A 89 -16.71 -15.76 -1.19
CA VAL A 89 -16.32 -16.15 -2.56
C VAL A 89 -15.53 -15.00 -3.21
N ASN A 90 -16.11 -13.81 -3.21
CA ASN A 90 -15.48 -12.61 -3.75
C ASN A 90 -14.64 -11.87 -2.71
N GLY A 91 -14.73 -12.23 -1.45
CA GLY A 91 -14.00 -11.70 -0.31
C GLY A 91 -14.60 -12.18 1.00
N ASN A 92 -13.81 -12.17 2.07
CA ASN A 92 -14.26 -12.46 3.43
C ASN A 92 -14.24 -11.22 4.35
N GLN A 93 -14.02 -10.03 3.77
CA GLN A 93 -13.93 -8.78 4.50
C GLN A 93 -15.08 -7.84 4.12
N THR A 94 -15.66 -7.19 5.12
CA THR A 94 -16.61 -6.09 4.92
C THR A 94 -15.91 -4.88 4.27
N SER A 95 -16.68 -3.94 3.74
CA SER A 95 -16.17 -2.66 3.23
C SER A 95 -15.25 -1.97 4.23
N GLU A 96 -15.70 -1.87 5.49
CA GLU A 96 -14.91 -1.20 6.54
C GLU A 96 -13.56 -1.90 6.79
N GLU A 97 -13.54 -3.22 6.81
CA GLU A 97 -12.32 -4.01 7.01
C GLU A 97 -11.38 -3.87 5.83
N GLN A 98 -11.89 -3.89 4.60
CA GLN A 98 -11.10 -3.67 3.38
C GLN A 98 -10.47 -2.27 3.37
N TRP A 99 -11.24 -1.22 3.65
CA TRP A 99 -10.73 0.15 3.73
C TRP A 99 -9.71 0.32 4.84
N LYS A 100 -9.92 -0.29 6.02
CA LYS A 100 -8.93 -0.31 7.10
C LYS A 100 -7.64 -1.02 6.68
N ALA A 101 -7.74 -2.11 5.92
CA ALA A 101 -6.57 -2.82 5.42
C ALA A 101 -5.77 -1.97 4.43
N ALA A 102 -6.45 -1.34 3.46
CA ALA A 102 -5.81 -0.38 2.56
C ALA A 102 -5.14 0.75 3.34
N SER A 103 -5.84 1.34 4.29
CA SER A 103 -5.31 2.41 5.15
C SER A 103 -4.04 1.97 5.89
N ARG A 104 -4.05 0.81 6.57
CA ARG A 104 -2.87 0.27 7.28
C ARG A 104 -1.66 0.08 6.35
N ALA A 105 -1.90 -0.42 5.14
CA ALA A 105 -0.81 -0.58 4.19
C ALA A 105 -0.15 0.76 3.85
N PHE A 106 -0.94 1.82 3.63
CA PHE A 106 -0.41 3.15 3.32
C PHE A 106 0.22 3.87 4.51
N GLU A 107 -0.08 3.51 5.78
CA GLU A 107 0.61 4.05 6.97
C GLU A 107 2.13 3.87 6.90
N ARG A 108 2.60 2.85 6.18
CA ARG A 108 4.04 2.63 5.93
C ARG A 108 4.67 3.75 5.11
N LEU A 109 3.88 4.47 4.33
CA LEU A 109 4.29 5.55 3.44
C LEU A 109 4.05 6.94 4.05
N ASP A 110 3.15 7.05 5.04
CA ASP A 110 2.81 8.33 5.68
C ASP A 110 4.07 9.03 6.20
N HIS A 111 4.20 10.32 5.88
CA HIS A 111 5.33 11.17 6.24
C HIS A 111 6.71 10.71 5.73
N ARG A 112 6.73 9.68 4.87
CA ARG A 112 7.95 9.15 4.26
C ARG A 112 8.01 9.40 2.77
N LEU A 113 6.90 9.20 2.08
CA LEU A 113 6.76 9.39 0.64
C LEU A 113 5.44 10.08 0.33
N PRO A 114 5.42 11.04 -0.59
CA PRO A 114 4.16 11.51 -1.14
C PRO A 114 3.51 10.39 -1.95
N TYR A 115 2.18 10.27 -1.86
CA TYR A 115 1.43 9.34 -2.68
C TYR A 115 0.13 9.98 -3.18
N ILE A 116 -0.29 9.60 -4.38
CA ILE A 116 -1.55 9.97 -4.99
C ILE A 116 -2.37 8.70 -5.14
N ILE A 117 -3.64 8.79 -4.74
CA ILE A 117 -4.60 7.69 -4.85
C ILE A 117 -5.74 8.18 -5.73
N CYS A 118 -6.01 7.46 -6.82
CA CYS A 118 -7.22 7.62 -7.62
C CYS A 118 -8.29 6.68 -7.11
N GLY A 119 -9.57 7.01 -7.33
CA GLY A 119 -10.65 6.05 -7.16
C GLY A 119 -10.78 5.18 -8.42
N GLY A 120 -10.80 3.86 -8.24
CA GLY A 120 -11.16 2.91 -9.29
C GLY A 120 -12.65 2.62 -9.29
N ASN A 121 -13.13 1.77 -10.20
CA ASN A 121 -14.56 1.49 -10.30
C ASN A 121 -15.10 0.65 -9.14
N HIS A 122 -14.29 -0.18 -8.49
CA HIS A 122 -14.66 -0.96 -7.31
C HIS A 122 -14.74 -0.13 -6.03
N ASP A 123 -14.10 1.03 -6.00
CA ASP A 123 -14.13 1.95 -4.85
C ASP A 123 -15.47 2.70 -4.73
N TYR A 124 -16.40 2.50 -5.66
CA TYR A 124 -17.72 3.15 -5.70
C TYR A 124 -18.85 2.12 -5.69
N GLY A 125 -19.80 2.32 -4.77
CA GLY A 125 -21.00 1.50 -4.70
C GLY A 125 -20.77 0.09 -4.15
N TYR A 126 -21.73 -0.79 -4.42
CA TYR A 126 -21.71 -2.16 -3.90
C TYR A 126 -20.97 -3.14 -4.82
N LYS A 127 -21.09 -2.95 -6.14
CA LYS A 127 -20.42 -3.82 -7.13
C LYS A 127 -19.33 -3.08 -7.87
N ARG A 128 -19.72 -2.19 -8.80
CA ARG A 128 -18.78 -1.47 -9.66
C ARG A 128 -19.40 -0.14 -10.10
N ALA A 129 -19.14 0.92 -9.39
CA ALA A 129 -19.54 2.28 -9.75
C ALA A 129 -21.05 2.46 -10.05
N GLU A 130 -21.94 1.69 -9.38
CA GLU A 130 -23.39 1.84 -9.53
C GLU A 130 -23.89 3.18 -9.01
N ASN A 131 -23.15 3.76 -8.11
CA ASN A 131 -23.38 5.09 -7.59
C ASN A 131 -22.05 5.84 -7.50
N ARG A 132 -22.06 7.05 -6.92
CA ARG A 132 -20.86 7.87 -6.75
C ARG A 132 -20.43 8.00 -5.30
N LEU A 133 -20.89 7.13 -4.42
CA LEU A 133 -20.48 7.09 -3.03
C LEU A 133 -19.18 6.33 -2.92
N CYS A 134 -18.20 6.95 -2.28
CA CYS A 134 -16.88 6.39 -2.06
C CYS A 134 -16.39 6.75 -0.65
N ASN A 135 -15.80 5.80 0.04
CA ASN A 135 -15.28 6.00 1.38
C ASN A 135 -13.82 6.48 1.41
N ILE A 136 -13.21 6.77 0.25
CA ILE A 136 -11.79 7.13 0.16
C ILE A 136 -11.43 8.32 1.06
N SER A 137 -12.24 9.37 1.07
CA SER A 137 -11.98 10.58 1.88
C SER A 137 -12.03 10.33 3.38
N LYS A 138 -12.78 9.32 3.83
CA LYS A 138 -12.83 8.90 5.24
C LYS A 138 -11.50 8.29 5.70
N TYR A 139 -10.84 7.52 4.84
CA TYR A 139 -9.62 6.78 5.18
C TYR A 139 -8.34 7.48 4.70
N PHE A 140 -8.46 8.33 3.70
CA PHE A 140 -7.37 9.09 3.09
C PHE A 140 -7.71 10.59 3.01
N PRO A 141 -7.97 11.24 4.16
CA PRO A 141 -8.20 12.69 4.15
C PRO A 141 -6.95 13.40 3.65
N VAL A 142 -7.13 14.56 3.01
CA VAL A 142 -6.04 15.37 2.43
C VAL A 142 -4.98 15.78 3.45
N THR A 143 -5.33 15.80 4.73
CA THR A 143 -4.42 16.12 5.84
C THR A 143 -3.60 14.95 6.33
N ARG A 144 -3.86 13.72 5.84
CA ARG A 144 -3.25 12.50 6.35
C ARG A 144 -1.73 12.48 6.15
N ASN A 145 -1.27 12.79 4.94
CA ASN A 145 0.15 12.79 4.62
C ASN A 145 0.65 14.23 4.49
N LEU A 146 1.36 14.73 5.49
CA LEU A 146 1.85 16.11 5.55
C LEU A 146 2.82 16.48 4.42
N LEU A 147 3.37 15.52 3.69
CA LEU A 147 4.23 15.77 2.53
C LEU A 147 3.47 16.41 1.35
N TRP A 148 2.14 16.43 1.40
CA TRP A 148 1.30 17.15 0.43
C TRP A 148 1.13 18.63 0.74
N LYS A 149 1.42 19.08 1.95
CA LYS A 149 1.09 20.44 2.40
C LYS A 149 1.56 21.52 1.46
N ASP A 150 2.77 21.38 0.92
CA ASP A 150 3.37 22.37 0.03
C ASP A 150 3.04 22.16 -1.45
N CYS A 151 2.40 21.05 -1.79
CA CYS A 151 2.01 20.70 -3.16
C CYS A 151 0.50 20.88 -3.40
N LEU A 152 -0.29 21.00 -2.34
CA LEU A 152 -1.74 21.11 -2.43
C LEU A 152 -2.16 22.52 -2.83
N VAL A 153 -2.66 22.67 -4.04
CA VAL A 153 -3.09 23.98 -4.59
C VAL A 153 -4.52 24.32 -4.16
N SER A 154 -5.41 23.33 -4.16
CA SER A 154 -6.81 23.51 -3.77
C SER A 154 -7.44 22.19 -3.35
N VAL A 155 -8.51 22.27 -2.55
CA VAL A 155 -9.38 21.15 -2.21
C VAL A 155 -10.78 21.48 -2.69
N CYS A 156 -11.32 20.63 -3.57
CA CYS A 156 -12.72 20.72 -3.97
C CYS A 156 -13.54 19.75 -3.13
N ASN A 157 -14.42 20.29 -2.29
CA ASN A 157 -15.45 19.52 -1.63
C ASN A 157 -16.65 19.41 -2.57
N ASN A 158 -16.62 18.44 -3.45
CA ASN A 158 -17.74 18.14 -4.33
C ASN A 158 -18.45 16.86 -3.83
N ALA A 159 -19.66 16.62 -4.34
CA ALA A 159 -20.53 15.52 -3.92
C ALA A 159 -19.95 14.11 -4.23
N PHE A 160 -18.71 14.00 -4.59
CA PHE A 160 -18.05 12.76 -4.98
C PHE A 160 -16.93 12.33 -4.01
N GLY A 161 -16.79 12.99 -2.87
CA GLY A 161 -15.80 12.65 -1.82
C GLY A 161 -15.52 13.79 -0.92
#